data_d08bf8ef1daea6cfe57efa0e66eb313b
#
_entry.id   d08bf8ef1daea6cfe57efa0e66eb313b
#
_cell.length_a   1.000
_cell.length_b   1.000
_cell.length_c   1.000
_cell.angle_alpha   90.00
_cell.angle_beta   90.00
_cell.angle_gamma   90.00
#
_symmetry.space_group_name_H-M   'P 1'
#
loop_
_entity.id
_entity.type
_entity.pdbx_description
1 polymer ?
#
loop_
_entity_poly.entity_id
_entity_poly.type
_entity_poly.pdbx_seq_one_letter_code
_entity_poly.pdbx_strand_id
1 'polypeptide(L)'
;MILHYFNPGYELSAKRRQAHYTPTKPVRQLRHDLATLPIYYAAAGDGVLVPEDLPMELRTEQMVSRAETGDRIVPWGTAPEVPGIGYETEVMCLLASRERSLELWEKLYEPSIFGPMTSPRRVSKESEVPKEGRWVAKLDFSSSGRGVFFPRSTEELQEMLRRHQELYLEPWLDRVADQGCEFVRHPDGGIEYVGVHLFTTAQGRYGASLVAPREVVREQLRRQPTTPSHEEYVAHLLERLRGYDFHGYAGPFGIDTVVWRDGDLLRLAPSVEINLRRTMGHVALELSQRYAEPSGQTYLYEITSPQGLTDLPLYLTGSPLTDAPTLLTPTLPDTRFAALLRPAPKW
;
A
#
# COMPACT_ATOMS: atom_id res chain seq x y z
N MET A 1 -12.62 -22.37 -7.03
CA MET A 1 -11.87 -21.90 -5.82
C MET A 1 -11.58 -20.42 -5.95
N ILE A 2 -11.34 -19.68 -4.84
CA ILE A 2 -10.77 -18.32 -4.90
C ILE A 2 -9.26 -18.45 -4.95
N LEU A 3 -8.61 -17.76 -5.91
CA LEU A 3 -7.16 -17.76 -6.08
C LEU A 3 -6.59 -16.36 -5.91
N HIS A 4 -5.79 -16.16 -4.89
CA HIS A 4 -5.09 -14.91 -4.67
C HIS A 4 -3.86 -14.81 -5.59
N TYR A 5 -3.71 -13.66 -6.24
CA TYR A 5 -2.61 -13.39 -7.18
C TYR A 5 -1.88 -12.09 -6.83
N PHE A 6 -0.58 -12.19 -6.57
CA PHE A 6 0.26 -11.04 -6.24
C PHE A 6 0.80 -10.37 -7.51
N ASN A 7 0.15 -9.28 -7.96
CA ASN A 7 0.49 -8.54 -9.18
C ASN A 7 0.88 -7.07 -8.95
N PRO A 8 1.86 -6.74 -8.08
CA PRO A 8 2.32 -5.35 -7.91
C PRO A 8 2.79 -4.75 -9.24
N GLY A 9 2.69 -3.42 -9.36
CA GLY A 9 3.00 -2.72 -10.61
C GLY A 9 1.91 -2.86 -11.69
N TYR A 10 0.71 -3.29 -11.29
CA TYR A 10 -0.49 -3.38 -12.13
C TYR A 10 -0.93 -2.01 -12.68
N GLU A 11 -0.54 -0.92 -12.04
CA GLU A 11 -0.91 0.44 -12.41
C GLU A 11 -0.49 0.79 -13.84
N LEU A 12 0.63 0.23 -14.30
CA LEU A 12 1.08 0.43 -15.69
C LEU A 12 0.26 -0.38 -16.70
N SER A 13 -0.22 -1.56 -16.31
CA SER A 13 -1.18 -2.33 -17.11
C SER A 13 -2.51 -1.58 -17.24
N ALA A 14 -3.02 -1.07 -16.13
CA ALA A 14 -4.23 -0.26 -16.10
C ALA A 14 -4.10 1.01 -16.96
N LYS A 15 -2.98 1.76 -16.82
CA LYS A 15 -2.68 2.93 -17.64
C LYS A 15 -2.69 2.62 -19.15
N ARG A 16 -2.07 1.50 -19.54
CA ARG A 16 -1.97 1.10 -20.95
C ARG A 16 -3.24 0.49 -21.51
N ARG A 17 -4.20 0.16 -20.64
CA ARG A 17 -5.46 -0.51 -21.00
C ARG A 17 -5.24 -1.80 -21.83
N GLN A 18 -4.21 -2.57 -21.49
CA GLN A 18 -3.77 -3.74 -22.27
C GLN A 18 -3.89 -5.03 -21.47
N ALA A 19 -4.73 -5.96 -21.94
CA ALA A 19 -4.87 -7.30 -21.36
C ALA A 19 -3.56 -8.12 -21.43
N HIS A 20 -2.74 -7.91 -22.48
CA HIS A 20 -1.46 -8.60 -22.67
C HIS A 20 -0.26 -7.71 -22.28
N TYR A 21 -0.36 -7.04 -21.15
CA TYR A 21 0.73 -6.22 -20.64
C TYR A 21 1.87 -7.09 -20.11
N THR A 22 3.09 -6.83 -20.59
CA THR A 22 4.31 -7.44 -20.05
C THR A 22 4.98 -6.47 -19.08
N PRO A 23 5.02 -6.78 -17.78
CA PRO A 23 5.70 -5.95 -16.79
C PRO A 23 7.21 -5.84 -17.07
N THR A 24 7.84 -4.78 -16.59
CA THR A 24 9.31 -4.63 -16.65
C THR A 24 10.01 -5.75 -15.89
N LYS A 25 11.27 -6.04 -16.25
CA LYS A 25 12.04 -7.10 -15.58
C LYS A 25 12.05 -6.99 -14.03
N PRO A 26 12.28 -5.80 -13.42
CA PRO A 26 12.23 -5.69 -11.97
C PRO A 26 10.83 -5.98 -11.37
N VAL A 27 9.76 -5.61 -12.06
CA VAL A 27 8.39 -5.88 -11.61
C VAL A 27 8.06 -7.37 -11.73
N ARG A 28 8.48 -8.03 -12.82
CA ARG A 28 8.32 -9.49 -12.94
C ARG A 28 9.06 -10.23 -11.84
N GLN A 29 10.30 -9.81 -11.55
CA GLN A 29 11.08 -10.38 -10.45
C GLN A 29 10.37 -10.19 -9.10
N LEU A 30 9.85 -9.00 -8.82
CA LEU A 30 9.10 -8.73 -7.59
C LEU A 30 7.84 -9.62 -7.47
N ARG A 31 7.10 -9.79 -8.57
CA ARG A 31 5.91 -10.67 -8.62
C ARG A 31 6.29 -12.13 -8.36
N HIS A 32 7.37 -12.58 -8.97
CA HIS A 32 7.89 -13.94 -8.81
C HIS A 32 8.34 -14.20 -7.38
N ASP A 33 9.23 -13.37 -6.87
CA ASP A 33 9.87 -13.56 -5.56
C ASP A 33 8.91 -13.47 -4.38
N LEU A 34 7.86 -12.65 -4.49
CA LEU A 34 6.87 -12.45 -3.44
C LEU A 34 5.52 -13.11 -3.73
N ALA A 35 5.46 -14.02 -4.71
CA ALA A 35 4.22 -14.67 -5.13
C ALA A 35 3.51 -15.43 -4.00
N THR A 36 4.24 -15.91 -3.01
CA THR A 36 3.70 -16.63 -1.86
C THR A 36 3.13 -15.73 -0.77
N LEU A 37 3.36 -14.40 -0.85
CA LEU A 37 2.91 -13.45 0.16
C LEU A 37 1.39 -13.51 0.47
N PRO A 38 0.50 -13.78 -0.50
CA PRO A 38 -0.93 -13.93 -0.23
C PRO A 38 -1.30 -14.99 0.80
N ILE A 39 -0.44 -15.97 1.09
CA ILE A 39 -0.72 -17.03 2.08
C ILE A 39 -1.02 -16.46 3.47
N TYR A 40 -0.50 -15.28 3.78
CA TYR A 40 -0.70 -14.64 5.09
C TYR A 40 -2.08 -14.01 5.26
N TYR A 41 -2.83 -13.79 4.17
CA TYR A 41 -4.17 -13.21 4.21
C TYR A 41 -5.24 -14.04 3.49
N ALA A 42 -4.85 -15.12 2.80
CA ALA A 42 -5.80 -16.04 2.19
C ALA A 42 -6.64 -16.73 3.26
N ALA A 43 -7.94 -16.82 3.02
CA ALA A 43 -8.84 -17.54 3.91
C ALA A 43 -8.60 -19.06 3.81
N ALA A 44 -9.06 -19.79 4.82
CA ALA A 44 -9.06 -21.25 4.75
C ALA A 44 -9.90 -21.73 3.55
N GLY A 45 -9.29 -22.55 2.69
CA GLY A 45 -9.92 -23.04 1.44
C GLY A 45 -9.68 -22.17 0.20
N ASP A 46 -9.09 -20.97 0.34
CA ASP A 46 -8.58 -20.20 -0.79
C ASP A 46 -7.21 -20.73 -1.24
N GLY A 47 -6.90 -20.53 -2.52
CA GLY A 47 -5.58 -20.85 -3.07
C GLY A 47 -4.73 -19.60 -3.29
N VAL A 48 -3.43 -19.81 -3.47
CA VAL A 48 -2.43 -18.79 -3.81
C VAL A 48 -1.75 -19.20 -5.11
N LEU A 49 -1.80 -18.31 -6.10
CA LEU A 49 -1.18 -18.53 -7.41
C LEU A 49 0.32 -18.25 -7.29
N VAL A 50 1.13 -19.30 -7.51
CA VAL A 50 2.60 -19.22 -7.40
C VAL A 50 3.26 -19.63 -8.73
N PRO A 51 4.53 -19.21 -8.98
CA PRO A 51 5.29 -19.64 -10.16
C PRO A 51 5.42 -21.17 -10.28
N GLU A 52 5.45 -21.68 -11.49
CA GLU A 52 5.60 -23.13 -11.76
C GLU A 52 6.96 -23.67 -11.30
N ASP A 53 7.99 -22.86 -11.36
CA ASP A 53 9.37 -23.16 -10.97
C ASP A 53 9.63 -23.05 -9.46
N LEU A 54 8.63 -22.68 -8.63
CA LEU A 54 8.75 -22.76 -7.20
C LEU A 54 8.90 -24.23 -6.78
N PRO A 55 9.99 -24.64 -6.08
CA PRO A 55 10.20 -26.01 -5.65
C PRO A 55 9.06 -26.59 -4.83
N MET A 56 8.72 -27.85 -5.05
CA MET A 56 7.59 -28.52 -4.39
C MET A 56 7.73 -28.56 -2.86
N GLU A 57 8.95 -28.69 -2.36
CA GLU A 57 9.28 -28.70 -0.92
C GLU A 57 9.02 -27.35 -0.23
N LEU A 58 8.89 -26.27 -1.00
CA LEU A 58 8.57 -24.91 -0.53
C LEU A 58 7.09 -24.57 -0.70
N ARG A 59 6.26 -25.52 -1.19
CA ARG A 59 4.83 -25.30 -1.39
C ARG A 59 4.02 -25.81 -0.21
N THR A 60 2.94 -25.10 0.04
CA THR A 60 1.87 -25.55 0.92
C THR A 60 0.68 -26.07 0.09
N GLU A 61 -0.28 -26.73 0.71
CA GLU A 61 -1.49 -27.22 0.05
C GLU A 61 -2.32 -26.11 -0.63
N GLN A 62 -2.22 -24.88 -0.13
CA GLN A 62 -2.91 -23.72 -0.71
C GLN A 62 -2.23 -23.16 -1.98
N MET A 63 -1.00 -23.58 -2.30
CA MET A 63 -0.24 -23.04 -3.42
C MET A 63 -0.50 -23.85 -4.69
N VAL A 64 -1.00 -23.15 -5.71
CA VAL A 64 -1.27 -23.72 -7.04
C VAL A 64 -0.54 -22.94 -8.13
N SER A 65 -0.06 -23.63 -9.16
CA SER A 65 0.69 -22.99 -10.25
C SER A 65 -0.19 -22.52 -11.39
N ARG A 66 -1.42 -23.00 -11.48
CA ARG A 66 -2.37 -22.66 -12.55
C ARG A 66 -3.77 -22.55 -12.00
N ALA A 67 -4.54 -21.62 -12.58
CA ALA A 67 -5.97 -21.55 -12.36
C ALA A 67 -6.69 -22.57 -13.25
N GLU A 68 -7.73 -23.20 -12.72
CA GLU A 68 -8.61 -24.11 -13.43
C GLU A 68 -9.89 -23.41 -13.89
N THR A 69 -10.63 -24.05 -14.79
CA THR A 69 -11.93 -23.55 -15.24
C THR A 69 -12.89 -23.45 -14.05
N GLY A 70 -13.43 -22.26 -13.80
CA GLY A 70 -14.33 -22.00 -12.68
C GLY A 70 -13.64 -21.36 -11.45
N ASP A 71 -12.33 -21.25 -11.46
CA ASP A 71 -11.62 -20.49 -10.42
C ASP A 71 -11.82 -18.99 -10.60
N ARG A 72 -11.94 -18.30 -9.46
CA ARG A 72 -12.01 -16.83 -9.42
C ARG A 72 -10.69 -16.26 -8.96
N ILE A 73 -10.00 -15.50 -9.82
CA ILE A 73 -8.75 -14.83 -9.48
C ILE A 73 -9.07 -13.52 -8.73
N VAL A 74 -8.45 -13.36 -7.56
CA VAL A 74 -8.46 -12.13 -6.75
C VAL A 74 -7.06 -11.54 -6.76
N PRO A 75 -6.79 -10.52 -7.59
CA PRO A 75 -5.47 -9.95 -7.70
C PRO A 75 -5.17 -9.01 -6.52
N TRP A 76 -3.88 -8.73 -6.34
CA TRP A 76 -3.41 -7.65 -5.46
C TRP A 76 -3.97 -6.29 -5.90
N GLY A 77 -3.94 -6.01 -7.19
CA GLY A 77 -4.49 -4.83 -7.82
C GLY A 77 -5.25 -5.13 -9.10
N THR A 78 -6.35 -4.39 -9.30
CA THR A 78 -7.27 -4.56 -10.41
C THR A 78 -6.68 -4.04 -11.71
N ALA A 79 -6.49 -4.91 -12.71
CA ALA A 79 -5.91 -4.54 -14.00
C ALA A 79 -6.38 -5.43 -15.15
N PRO A 80 -6.36 -4.94 -16.40
CA PRO A 80 -6.78 -5.70 -17.59
C PRO A 80 -6.02 -6.99 -17.84
N GLU A 81 -4.81 -7.12 -17.29
CA GLU A 81 -3.98 -8.33 -17.43
C GLU A 81 -4.51 -9.53 -16.65
N VAL A 82 -5.48 -9.30 -15.74
CA VAL A 82 -6.08 -10.36 -14.93
C VAL A 82 -7.43 -10.75 -15.55
N PRO A 83 -7.59 -11.98 -16.05
CA PRO A 83 -8.82 -12.39 -16.69
C PRO A 83 -9.97 -12.51 -15.69
N GLY A 84 -11.18 -12.21 -16.15
CA GLY A 84 -12.41 -12.41 -15.38
C GLY A 84 -12.62 -11.46 -14.19
N ILE A 85 -11.90 -10.34 -14.14
CA ILE A 85 -11.93 -9.41 -13.00
C ILE A 85 -13.24 -8.60 -12.89
N GLY A 86 -14.06 -8.59 -13.94
CA GLY A 86 -15.42 -8.01 -13.89
C GLY A 86 -15.52 -6.49 -13.97
N TYR A 87 -14.42 -5.78 -14.22
CA TYR A 87 -14.43 -4.32 -14.42
C TYR A 87 -14.10 -3.95 -15.87
N GLU A 88 -14.73 -2.89 -16.36
CA GLU A 88 -14.35 -2.28 -17.63
C GLU A 88 -12.93 -1.69 -17.55
N THR A 89 -12.22 -1.72 -18.67
CA THR A 89 -10.82 -1.29 -18.74
C THR A 89 -10.63 0.18 -18.32
N GLU A 90 -11.58 1.05 -18.68
CA GLU A 90 -11.59 2.45 -18.28
C GLU A 90 -11.74 2.62 -16.78
N VAL A 91 -12.59 1.81 -16.15
CA VAL A 91 -12.76 1.80 -14.70
C VAL A 91 -11.47 1.33 -14.02
N MET A 92 -10.81 0.29 -14.52
CA MET A 92 -9.54 -0.18 -13.96
C MET A 92 -8.45 0.90 -14.05
N CYS A 93 -8.41 1.63 -15.17
CA CYS A 93 -7.50 2.76 -15.35
C CYS A 93 -7.77 3.87 -14.32
N LEU A 94 -9.03 4.22 -14.13
CA LEU A 94 -9.47 5.22 -13.15
C LEU A 94 -9.11 4.81 -11.72
N LEU A 95 -9.42 3.56 -11.33
CA LEU A 95 -9.11 3.04 -9.99
C LEU A 95 -7.61 3.04 -9.65
N ALA A 96 -6.75 2.97 -10.66
CA ALA A 96 -5.29 3.00 -10.50
C ALA A 96 -4.69 4.41 -10.59
N SER A 97 -5.48 5.44 -10.94
CA SER A 97 -5.02 6.82 -11.11
C SER A 97 -4.93 7.56 -9.78
N ARG A 98 -3.95 8.49 -9.68
CA ARG A 98 -3.83 9.44 -8.57
C ARG A 98 -4.97 10.44 -8.48
N GLU A 99 -5.73 10.61 -9.53
CA GLU A 99 -6.93 11.45 -9.50
C GLU A 99 -7.85 11.03 -8.34
N ARG A 100 -7.93 9.72 -8.05
CA ARG A 100 -8.67 9.20 -6.90
C ARG A 100 -8.19 9.74 -5.56
N SER A 101 -6.88 9.93 -5.42
CA SER A 101 -6.31 10.51 -4.19
C SER A 101 -6.64 12.00 -4.05
N LEU A 102 -6.64 12.74 -5.15
CA LEU A 102 -7.01 14.16 -5.17
C LEU A 102 -8.49 14.33 -4.79
N GLU A 103 -9.39 13.58 -5.43
CA GLU A 103 -10.81 13.61 -5.13
C GLU A 103 -11.12 13.20 -3.69
N LEU A 104 -10.41 12.20 -3.16
CA LEU A 104 -10.56 11.81 -1.76
C LEU A 104 -10.11 12.93 -0.83
N TRP A 105 -8.97 13.56 -1.12
CA TRP A 105 -8.47 14.67 -0.31
C TRP A 105 -9.49 15.82 -0.28
N GLU A 106 -10.06 16.22 -1.41
CA GLU A 106 -11.10 17.25 -1.50
C GLU A 106 -12.35 16.85 -0.70
N LYS A 107 -12.72 15.57 -0.72
CA LYS A 107 -13.86 15.04 0.04
C LYS A 107 -13.64 15.07 1.54
N LEU A 108 -12.39 14.81 1.99
CA LEU A 108 -12.04 14.72 3.41
C LEU A 108 -11.71 16.06 4.04
N TYR A 109 -11.14 16.99 3.26
CA TYR A 109 -10.58 18.21 3.84
C TYR A 109 -11.64 19.15 4.40
N GLU A 110 -11.54 19.43 5.69
CA GLU A 110 -12.29 20.44 6.41
C GLU A 110 -11.33 21.24 7.30
N PRO A 111 -11.21 22.57 7.10
CA PRO A 111 -10.31 23.40 7.92
C PRO A 111 -10.59 23.36 9.43
N SER A 112 -11.84 23.11 9.81
CA SER A 112 -12.25 22.95 11.22
C SER A 112 -11.67 21.69 11.88
N ILE A 113 -11.35 20.66 11.08
CA ILE A 113 -10.81 19.37 11.54
C ILE A 113 -9.29 19.35 11.39
N PHE A 114 -8.80 19.62 10.17
CA PHE A 114 -7.38 19.46 9.83
C PHE A 114 -6.54 20.74 9.99
N GLY A 115 -7.18 21.89 10.29
CA GLY A 115 -6.54 23.20 10.25
C GLY A 115 -6.33 23.70 8.81
N PRO A 116 -5.73 24.89 8.66
CA PRO A 116 -5.47 25.45 7.35
C PRO A 116 -4.36 24.67 6.61
N MET A 117 -4.66 24.16 5.43
CA MET A 117 -3.71 23.47 4.57
C MET A 117 -3.85 23.92 3.13
N THR A 118 -2.73 23.93 2.42
CA THR A 118 -2.74 24.12 0.96
C THR A 118 -3.24 22.84 0.29
N SER A 119 -4.20 22.98 -0.62
CA SER A 119 -4.75 21.84 -1.35
C SER A 119 -3.73 21.24 -2.33
N PRO A 120 -3.64 19.93 -2.44
CA PRO A 120 -2.97 19.28 -3.54
C PRO A 120 -3.67 19.64 -4.86
N ARG A 121 -2.97 19.53 -5.97
CA ARG A 121 -3.52 19.87 -7.29
C ARG A 121 -2.87 19.08 -8.40
N ARG A 122 -3.61 18.89 -9.46
CA ARG A 122 -3.11 18.43 -10.74
C ARG A 122 -2.66 19.64 -11.57
N VAL A 123 -1.52 19.58 -12.23
CA VAL A 123 -1.00 20.60 -13.13
C VAL A 123 -0.62 19.99 -14.47
N SER A 124 -1.03 20.64 -15.56
CA SER A 124 -0.73 20.25 -16.94
C SER A 124 -0.18 21.40 -17.79
N LYS A 125 -0.17 22.61 -17.25
CA LYS A 125 0.34 23.83 -17.91
C LYS A 125 1.32 24.54 -16.99
N GLU A 126 2.34 25.18 -17.56
CA GLU A 126 3.33 25.94 -16.79
C GLU A 126 2.71 27.07 -15.97
N SER A 127 1.63 27.69 -16.46
CA SER A 127 0.90 28.73 -15.74
C SER A 127 0.22 28.24 -14.45
N GLU A 128 0.02 26.95 -14.30
CA GLU A 128 -0.61 26.31 -13.13
C GLU A 128 0.43 25.95 -12.06
N VAL A 129 1.72 25.96 -12.40
CA VAL A 129 2.80 25.65 -11.47
C VAL A 129 2.88 26.73 -10.39
N PRO A 130 2.85 26.34 -9.10
CA PRO A 130 2.94 27.29 -8.01
C PRO A 130 4.26 28.06 -8.04
N LYS A 131 4.19 29.39 -7.85
CA LYS A 131 5.36 30.27 -7.80
C LYS A 131 6.05 30.26 -6.44
N GLU A 132 5.32 29.86 -5.41
CA GLU A 132 5.76 29.88 -4.02
C GLU A 132 5.47 28.54 -3.33
N GLY A 133 6.10 28.32 -2.20
CA GLY A 133 5.97 27.11 -1.41
C GLY A 133 6.89 25.98 -1.86
N ARG A 134 6.95 24.95 -1.02
CA ARG A 134 7.67 23.70 -1.32
C ARG A 134 6.65 22.64 -1.68
N TRP A 135 6.96 21.83 -2.69
CA TRP A 135 6.03 20.86 -3.23
C TRP A 135 6.67 19.49 -3.38
N VAL A 136 5.86 18.47 -3.24
CA VAL A 136 6.15 17.10 -3.68
C VAL A 136 5.45 16.92 -5.01
N ALA A 137 6.18 16.50 -6.03
CA ALA A 137 5.62 16.23 -7.35
C ALA A 137 5.51 14.72 -7.55
N LYS A 138 4.35 14.27 -8.01
CA LYS A 138 4.07 12.86 -8.23
C LYS A 138 3.59 12.63 -9.66
N LEU A 139 4.05 11.54 -10.27
CA LEU A 139 3.46 11.06 -11.52
C LEU A 139 2.15 10.34 -11.23
N ASP A 140 1.23 10.34 -12.18
CA ASP A 140 -0.02 9.60 -12.07
C ASP A 140 0.30 8.10 -11.82
N PHE A 141 0.17 7.22 -12.66
CA PHE A 141 0.37 5.79 -12.48
C PHE A 141 1.77 5.42 -11.98
N SER A 142 2.02 5.55 -10.69
CA SER A 142 3.30 5.22 -10.06
C SER A 142 3.09 4.42 -8.78
N SER A 143 4.02 3.53 -8.48
CA SER A 143 3.97 2.69 -7.29
C SER A 143 5.33 2.57 -6.63
N SER A 144 5.34 2.22 -5.36
CA SER A 144 6.56 1.98 -4.57
C SER A 144 7.54 3.16 -4.57
N GLY A 145 7.03 4.40 -4.54
CA GLY A 145 7.81 5.63 -4.54
C GLY A 145 8.50 5.97 -5.87
N ARG A 146 8.32 5.15 -6.89
CA ARG A 146 8.80 5.50 -8.24
C ARG A 146 7.88 6.58 -8.80
N GLY A 147 8.44 7.71 -9.24
CA GLY A 147 7.66 8.85 -9.73
C GLY A 147 7.19 9.79 -8.62
N VAL A 148 7.79 9.74 -7.43
CA VAL A 148 7.71 10.77 -6.40
C VAL A 148 9.00 11.57 -6.42
N PHE A 149 8.90 12.88 -6.52
CA PHE A 149 10.02 13.81 -6.66
C PHE A 149 9.91 14.95 -5.65
N PHE A 150 11.05 15.49 -5.30
CA PHE A 150 11.20 16.57 -4.32
C PHE A 150 11.90 17.77 -4.98
N PRO A 151 11.23 18.52 -5.88
CA PRO A 151 11.82 19.66 -6.58
C PRO A 151 12.24 20.75 -5.59
N ARG A 152 13.36 21.40 -5.91
CA ARG A 152 13.96 22.44 -5.06
C ARG A 152 13.56 23.84 -5.49
N SER A 153 13.05 23.98 -6.71
CA SER A 153 12.62 25.27 -7.23
C SER A 153 11.42 25.14 -8.19
N THR A 154 10.80 26.28 -8.50
CA THR A 154 9.72 26.37 -9.49
C THR A 154 10.21 26.00 -10.89
N GLU A 155 11.45 26.34 -11.25
CA GLU A 155 12.06 26.01 -12.53
C GLU A 155 12.22 24.50 -12.70
N GLU A 156 12.64 23.80 -11.65
CA GLU A 156 12.73 22.34 -11.65
C GLU A 156 11.34 21.70 -11.81
N LEU A 157 10.31 22.22 -11.15
CA LEU A 157 8.92 21.80 -11.36
C LEU A 157 8.46 21.99 -12.79
N GLN A 158 8.76 23.15 -13.40
CA GLN A 158 8.41 23.43 -14.79
C GLN A 158 9.14 22.51 -15.77
N GLU A 159 10.42 22.20 -15.52
CA GLU A 159 11.17 21.23 -16.33
C GLU A 159 10.56 19.84 -16.22
N MET A 160 10.21 19.41 -15.01
CA MET A 160 9.52 18.13 -14.79
C MET A 160 8.17 18.08 -15.52
N LEU A 161 7.39 19.18 -15.46
CA LEU A 161 6.11 19.27 -16.17
C LEU A 161 6.30 19.16 -17.70
N ARG A 162 7.31 19.83 -18.28
CA ARG A 162 7.63 19.69 -19.70
C ARG A 162 7.98 18.25 -20.09
N ARG A 163 8.69 17.54 -19.21
CA ARG A 163 9.11 16.13 -19.44
C ARG A 163 7.94 15.15 -19.34
N HIS A 164 7.05 15.33 -18.36
CA HIS A 164 6.01 14.38 -18.01
C HIS A 164 4.61 14.79 -18.46
N GLN A 165 4.43 16.04 -18.93
CA GLN A 165 3.18 16.65 -19.41
C GLN A 165 2.12 16.87 -18.32
N GLU A 166 2.17 16.11 -17.23
CA GLU A 166 1.24 16.20 -16.12
C GLU A 166 1.93 15.80 -14.81
N LEU A 167 1.62 16.52 -13.73
CA LEU A 167 2.11 16.26 -12.39
C LEU A 167 0.96 16.44 -11.37
N TYR A 168 0.99 15.63 -10.33
CA TYR A 168 0.21 15.84 -9.12
C TYR A 168 1.11 16.47 -8.07
N LEU A 169 0.75 17.66 -7.61
CA LEU A 169 1.52 18.44 -6.66
C LEU A 169 0.84 18.38 -5.28
N GLU A 170 1.60 18.00 -4.27
CA GLU A 170 1.19 18.06 -2.87
C GLU A 170 2.07 19.06 -2.13
N PRO A 171 1.51 19.82 -1.17
CA PRO A 171 2.34 20.71 -0.35
C PRO A 171 3.38 19.87 0.43
N TRP A 172 4.58 20.42 0.56
CA TRP A 172 5.58 19.83 1.44
C TRP A 172 5.12 19.97 2.88
N LEU A 173 5.05 18.84 3.59
CA LEU A 173 4.75 18.78 5.02
C LEU A 173 6.02 18.41 5.79
N ASP A 174 6.20 18.99 6.98
CA ASP A 174 7.25 18.57 7.93
C ASP A 174 6.83 17.25 8.57
N ARG A 175 7.08 16.16 7.88
CA ARG A 175 6.60 14.81 8.23
C ARG A 175 7.30 14.28 9.47
N VAL A 176 6.50 13.75 10.39
CA VAL A 176 6.95 13.14 11.65
C VAL A 176 6.77 11.62 11.60
N ALA A 177 5.63 11.15 11.10
CA ALA A 177 5.31 9.72 10.99
C ALA A 177 4.38 9.44 9.82
N ASP A 178 4.43 8.21 9.33
CA ASP A 178 3.53 7.69 8.29
C ASP A 178 2.57 6.68 8.92
N GLN A 179 1.30 6.73 8.53
CA GLN A 179 0.30 5.75 8.93
C GLN A 179 -0.68 5.48 7.79
N GLY A 180 -1.19 4.25 7.74
CA GLY A 180 -2.21 3.82 6.80
C GLY A 180 -3.42 3.29 7.54
N CYS A 181 -4.61 3.70 7.12
CA CYS A 181 -5.88 3.12 7.54
C CYS A 181 -6.35 2.13 6.51
N GLU A 182 -6.58 0.89 6.92
CA GLU A 182 -6.98 -0.19 6.04
C GLU A 182 -8.46 -0.50 6.18
N PHE A 183 -9.09 -0.78 5.05
CA PHE A 183 -10.53 -0.98 4.93
C PHE A 183 -10.85 -2.13 3.98
N VAL A 184 -12.07 -2.64 4.09
CA VAL A 184 -12.72 -3.48 3.07
C VAL A 184 -14.03 -2.83 2.66
N ARG A 185 -14.24 -2.66 1.36
CA ARG A 185 -15.54 -2.29 0.80
C ARG A 185 -16.25 -3.54 0.32
N HIS A 186 -17.42 -3.81 0.89
CA HIS A 186 -18.25 -4.94 0.53
C HIS A 186 -19.06 -4.69 -0.76
N PRO A 187 -19.50 -5.75 -1.47
CA PRO A 187 -20.30 -5.60 -2.70
C PRO A 187 -21.62 -4.83 -2.51
N ASP A 188 -22.19 -4.84 -1.32
CA ASP A 188 -23.40 -4.07 -0.96
C ASP A 188 -23.11 -2.58 -0.70
N GLY A 189 -21.83 -2.17 -0.76
CA GLY A 189 -21.37 -0.80 -0.52
C GLY A 189 -20.98 -0.53 0.93
N GLY A 190 -21.17 -1.46 1.84
CA GLY A 190 -20.70 -1.37 3.23
C GLY A 190 -19.18 -1.21 3.30
N ILE A 191 -18.69 -0.43 4.27
CA ILE A 191 -17.26 -0.20 4.49
C ILE A 191 -16.91 -0.64 5.90
N GLU A 192 -15.96 -1.56 5.98
CA GLU A 192 -15.40 -2.07 7.23
C GLU A 192 -14.01 -1.46 7.45
N TYR A 193 -13.76 -0.92 8.64
CA TYR A 193 -12.43 -0.50 9.07
C TYR A 193 -11.68 -1.69 9.66
N VAL A 194 -10.59 -2.09 9.02
CA VAL A 194 -9.76 -3.23 9.43
C VAL A 194 -8.78 -2.82 10.53
N GLY A 195 -8.16 -1.66 10.39
CA GLY A 195 -7.19 -1.17 11.35
C GLY A 195 -6.26 -0.10 10.82
N VAL A 196 -5.40 0.39 11.71
CA VAL A 196 -4.30 1.29 11.38
C VAL A 196 -2.98 0.53 11.44
N HIS A 197 -2.11 0.77 10.47
CA HIS A 197 -0.72 0.33 10.53
C HIS A 197 0.22 1.53 10.53
N LEU A 198 1.30 1.43 11.26
CA LEU A 198 2.38 2.40 11.28
C LEU A 198 3.49 1.90 10.36
N PHE A 199 4.03 2.78 9.53
CA PHE A 199 5.07 2.39 8.61
C PHE A 199 6.11 3.50 8.44
N THR A 200 7.24 3.17 7.84
CA THR A 200 8.29 4.13 7.52
C THR A 200 8.42 4.29 6.02
N THR A 201 8.79 5.49 5.60
CA THR A 201 9.18 5.76 4.22
C THR A 201 10.57 6.41 4.18
N ALA A 202 11.33 6.09 3.15
CA ALA A 202 12.60 6.75 2.86
C ALA A 202 12.55 7.29 1.43
N GLN A 203 12.67 8.62 1.28
CA GLN A 203 12.58 9.30 -0.02
C GLN A 203 11.31 8.92 -0.83
N GLY A 204 10.17 8.84 -0.13
CA GLY A 204 8.88 8.46 -0.71
C GLY A 204 8.72 6.97 -1.04
N ARG A 205 9.67 6.12 -0.63
CA ARG A 205 9.60 4.66 -0.82
C ARG A 205 9.23 3.98 0.50
N TYR A 206 8.36 3.00 0.42
CA TYR A 206 8.03 2.14 1.54
C TYR A 206 9.30 1.48 2.11
N GLY A 207 9.46 1.54 3.43
CA GLY A 207 10.54 0.93 4.18
C GLY A 207 10.06 -0.32 4.91
N ALA A 208 9.37 -0.13 6.03
CA ALA A 208 8.88 -1.23 6.85
C ALA A 208 7.56 -0.86 7.53
N SER A 209 6.72 -1.86 7.83
CA SER A 209 5.53 -1.72 8.68
C SER A 209 5.77 -2.31 10.06
N LEU A 210 5.21 -1.68 11.07
CA LEU A 210 5.14 -2.23 12.41
C LEU A 210 4.11 -3.36 12.45
N VAL A 211 4.53 -4.53 12.91
CA VAL A 211 3.69 -5.68 13.24
C VAL A 211 3.68 -5.81 14.75
N ALA A 212 2.57 -5.48 15.37
CA ALA A 212 2.48 -5.37 16.82
C ALA A 212 1.07 -5.67 17.32
N PRO A 213 0.89 -6.05 18.60
CA PRO A 213 -0.43 -6.10 19.21
C PRO A 213 -1.16 -4.77 19.08
N ARG A 214 -2.48 -4.84 18.88
CA ARG A 214 -3.31 -3.62 18.70
C ARG A 214 -3.14 -2.61 19.83
N GLU A 215 -2.97 -3.08 21.07
CA GLU A 215 -2.79 -2.19 22.21
C GLU A 215 -1.45 -1.44 22.16
N VAL A 216 -0.41 -2.08 21.63
CA VAL A 216 0.90 -1.42 21.42
C VAL A 216 0.75 -0.29 20.37
N VAL A 217 0.05 -0.56 19.26
CA VAL A 217 -0.21 0.48 18.24
C VAL A 217 -1.03 1.63 18.83
N ARG A 218 -2.10 1.34 19.58
CA ARG A 218 -2.91 2.36 20.27
C ARG A 218 -2.09 3.22 21.21
N GLU A 219 -1.20 2.59 21.99
CA GLU A 219 -0.33 3.31 22.91
C GLU A 219 0.66 4.22 22.18
N GLN A 220 1.20 3.80 21.03
CA GLN A 220 2.03 4.67 20.19
C GLN A 220 1.27 5.89 19.68
N LEU A 221 0.04 5.70 19.21
CA LEU A 221 -0.83 6.81 18.77
C LEU A 221 -1.14 7.78 19.92
N ARG A 222 -1.38 7.28 21.14
CA ARG A 222 -1.61 8.13 22.33
C ARG A 222 -0.38 8.92 22.76
N ARG A 223 0.83 8.37 22.57
CA ARG A 223 2.10 9.07 22.89
C ARG A 223 2.41 10.21 21.93
N GLN A 224 1.83 10.21 20.76
CA GLN A 224 1.95 11.26 19.76
C GLN A 224 0.55 11.83 19.43
N PRO A 225 -0.07 12.57 20.37
CA PRO A 225 -1.41 13.09 20.14
C PRO A 225 -1.42 14.07 18.98
N THR A 226 -2.33 13.84 18.05
CA THR A 226 -2.52 14.67 16.86
C THR A 226 -3.83 15.42 16.89
N THR A 227 -3.98 16.39 16.01
CA THR A 227 -5.26 17.06 15.69
C THR A 227 -5.57 16.84 14.21
N PRO A 228 -6.69 16.19 13.85
CA PRO A 228 -7.58 15.48 14.77
C PRO A 228 -6.87 14.30 15.49
N SER A 229 -7.44 13.80 16.57
CA SER A 229 -7.00 12.51 17.14
C SER A 229 -7.23 11.38 16.13
N HIS A 230 -6.55 10.25 16.33
CA HIS A 230 -6.72 9.11 15.41
C HIS A 230 -8.17 8.60 15.37
N GLU A 231 -8.85 8.56 16.51
CA GLU A 231 -10.24 8.14 16.62
C GLU A 231 -11.19 9.10 15.88
N GLU A 232 -11.01 10.39 16.03
CA GLU A 232 -11.77 11.42 15.29
C GLU A 232 -11.51 11.32 13.80
N TYR A 233 -10.25 11.09 13.41
CA TYR A 233 -9.86 10.93 12.02
C TYR A 233 -10.54 9.71 11.38
N VAL A 234 -10.53 8.54 12.03
CA VAL A 234 -11.19 7.33 11.52
C VAL A 234 -12.71 7.52 11.44
N ALA A 235 -13.33 8.16 12.43
CA ALA A 235 -14.75 8.47 12.39
C ALA A 235 -15.11 9.37 11.20
N HIS A 236 -14.30 10.41 10.97
CA HIS A 236 -14.45 11.32 9.84
C HIS A 236 -14.25 10.59 8.48
N LEU A 237 -13.22 9.72 8.37
CA LEU A 237 -13.03 8.89 7.19
C LEU A 237 -14.27 8.06 6.87
N LEU A 238 -14.80 7.31 7.84
CA LEU A 238 -15.97 6.45 7.66
C LEU A 238 -17.23 7.23 7.26
N GLU A 239 -17.41 8.43 7.80
CA GLU A 239 -18.50 9.31 7.41
C GLU A 239 -18.35 9.74 5.94
N ARG A 240 -17.20 10.26 5.56
CA ARG A 240 -16.95 10.81 4.23
C ARG A 240 -16.89 9.76 3.13
N LEU A 241 -16.36 8.58 3.43
CA LEU A 241 -16.28 7.46 2.50
C LEU A 241 -17.65 6.93 2.07
N ARG A 242 -18.73 7.10 2.87
CA ARG A 242 -20.10 6.75 2.47
C ARG A 242 -20.57 7.49 1.22
N GLY A 243 -20.07 8.70 1.01
CA GLY A 243 -20.41 9.52 -0.16
C GLY A 243 -19.26 9.61 -1.19
N TYR A 244 -18.21 8.81 -1.06
CA TYR A 244 -17.13 8.75 -2.04
C TYR A 244 -17.50 7.78 -3.17
N ASP A 245 -17.22 8.19 -4.42
CA ASP A 245 -17.50 7.33 -5.57
C ASP A 245 -16.36 6.33 -5.79
N PHE A 246 -16.63 5.10 -5.45
CA PHE A 246 -15.70 3.97 -5.68
C PHE A 246 -15.80 3.38 -7.08
N HIS A 247 -16.63 3.92 -7.98
CA HIS A 247 -16.85 3.40 -9.34
C HIS A 247 -17.11 1.88 -9.38
N GLY A 248 -17.91 1.40 -8.44
CA GLY A 248 -18.23 -0.04 -8.34
C GLY A 248 -17.14 -0.91 -7.72
N TYR A 249 -15.98 -0.35 -7.34
CA TYR A 249 -14.93 -1.13 -6.68
C TYR A 249 -15.45 -1.77 -5.39
N ALA A 250 -15.20 -3.06 -5.24
CA ALA A 250 -15.42 -3.82 -4.01
C ALA A 250 -14.17 -4.64 -3.71
N GLY A 251 -13.70 -4.58 -2.47
CA GLY A 251 -12.47 -5.25 -2.04
C GLY A 251 -11.69 -4.45 -0.99
N PRO A 252 -10.50 -4.92 -0.62
CA PRO A 252 -9.63 -4.24 0.32
C PRO A 252 -9.08 -2.94 -0.29
N PHE A 253 -8.99 -1.89 0.53
CA PHE A 253 -8.34 -0.64 0.15
C PHE A 253 -7.69 0.04 1.34
N GLY A 254 -6.67 0.84 1.08
CA GLY A 254 -5.93 1.59 2.12
C GLY A 254 -5.93 3.08 1.84
N ILE A 255 -5.92 3.87 2.90
CA ILE A 255 -5.74 5.33 2.86
C ILE A 255 -4.49 5.67 3.65
N ASP A 256 -3.46 6.15 2.95
CA ASP A 256 -2.24 6.63 3.56
C ASP A 256 -2.41 8.07 4.02
N THR A 257 -1.93 8.37 5.21
CA THR A 257 -1.84 9.71 5.78
C THR A 257 -0.51 9.91 6.49
N VAL A 258 -0.22 11.15 6.85
CA VAL A 258 1.01 11.53 7.55
C VAL A 258 0.68 12.35 8.79
N VAL A 259 1.43 12.10 9.85
CA VAL A 259 1.57 13.03 10.97
C VAL A 259 2.63 14.06 10.58
N TRP A 260 2.28 15.33 10.67
CA TRP A 260 3.20 16.43 10.34
C TRP A 260 3.19 17.51 11.40
N ARG A 261 4.24 18.30 11.45
CA ARG A 261 4.42 19.38 12.40
C ARG A 261 3.90 20.70 11.83
N ASP A 262 2.99 21.32 12.58
CA ASP A 262 2.46 22.66 12.32
C ASP A 262 2.76 23.55 13.53
N GLY A 263 3.91 24.22 13.52
CA GLY A 263 4.45 24.87 14.71
C GLY A 263 4.73 23.88 15.83
N ASP A 264 4.10 24.07 16.98
CA ASP A 264 4.22 23.15 18.13
C ASP A 264 3.18 22.02 18.12
N LEU A 265 2.27 22.00 17.15
CA LEU A 265 1.21 21.00 17.04
C LEU A 265 1.62 19.86 16.12
N LEU A 266 1.15 18.65 16.44
CA LEU A 266 1.13 17.53 15.50
C LEU A 266 -0.25 17.43 14.87
N ARG A 267 -0.28 17.36 13.54
CA ARG A 267 -1.52 17.23 12.77
C ARG A 267 -1.53 15.98 11.91
N LEU A 268 -2.72 15.44 11.69
CA LEU A 268 -2.94 14.46 10.62
C LEU A 268 -3.30 15.19 9.33
N ALA A 269 -2.74 14.74 8.22
CA ALA A 269 -3.19 15.16 6.89
C ALA A 269 -4.51 14.45 6.53
N PRO A 270 -5.40 15.05 5.72
CA PRO A 270 -6.65 14.41 5.28
C PRO A 270 -6.41 13.06 4.59
N SER A 271 -5.52 13.03 3.63
CA SER A 271 -4.98 11.85 2.97
C SER A 271 -3.73 12.21 2.17
N VAL A 272 -2.89 11.22 1.88
CA VAL A 272 -1.76 11.32 0.95
C VAL A 272 -2.02 10.48 -0.29
N GLU A 273 -2.64 9.32 -0.11
CA GLU A 273 -2.94 8.39 -1.19
C GLU A 273 -4.11 7.47 -0.81
N ILE A 274 -5.01 7.19 -1.75
CA ILE A 274 -5.92 6.06 -1.67
C ILE A 274 -5.41 4.95 -2.57
N ASN A 275 -5.36 3.76 -2.02
CA ASN A 275 -4.91 2.55 -2.68
C ASN A 275 -6.10 1.59 -2.84
N LEU A 276 -6.81 1.64 -3.98
CA LEU A 276 -7.97 0.78 -4.27
C LEU A 276 -7.50 -0.64 -4.65
N ARG A 277 -6.82 -1.26 -3.71
CA ARG A 277 -6.20 -2.58 -3.78
C ARG A 277 -5.82 -3.06 -2.39
N ARG A 278 -5.37 -4.31 -2.28
CA ARG A 278 -4.67 -4.75 -1.07
C ARG A 278 -3.33 -3.99 -0.93
N THR A 279 -2.94 -3.71 0.29
CA THR A 279 -1.71 -2.96 0.62
C THR A 279 -0.77 -3.80 1.51
N MET A 280 0.47 -3.34 1.68
CA MET A 280 1.38 -3.94 2.66
C MET A 280 0.86 -3.75 4.09
N GLY A 281 0.03 -2.73 4.32
CA GLY A 281 -0.67 -2.52 5.59
C GLY A 281 -1.64 -3.64 5.93
N HIS A 282 -2.43 -4.13 4.97
CA HIS A 282 -3.28 -5.30 5.19
C HIS A 282 -2.45 -6.53 5.59
N VAL A 283 -1.32 -6.76 4.91
CA VAL A 283 -0.41 -7.86 5.28
C VAL A 283 0.13 -7.67 6.70
N ALA A 284 0.56 -6.46 7.06
CA ALA A 284 1.05 -6.17 8.40
C ALA A 284 -0.01 -6.40 9.49
N LEU A 285 -1.26 -6.02 9.24
CA LEU A 285 -2.38 -6.25 10.17
C LEU A 285 -2.70 -7.75 10.33
N GLU A 286 -2.67 -8.51 9.25
CA GLU A 286 -2.84 -9.98 9.31
C GLU A 286 -1.69 -10.64 10.09
N LEU A 287 -0.45 -10.23 9.84
CA LEU A 287 0.71 -10.69 10.59
C LEU A 287 0.60 -10.30 12.08
N SER A 288 0.09 -9.10 12.37
CA SER A 288 -0.14 -8.66 13.75
C SER A 288 -1.15 -9.56 14.47
N GLN A 289 -2.27 -9.85 13.83
CA GLN A 289 -3.30 -10.70 14.40
C GLN A 289 -2.82 -12.14 14.59
N ARG A 290 -2.08 -12.69 13.62
CA ARG A 290 -1.63 -14.09 13.66
C ARG A 290 -0.47 -14.32 14.61
N TYR A 291 0.44 -13.36 14.78
CA TYR A 291 1.72 -13.58 15.44
C TYR A 291 2.00 -12.63 16.59
N ALA A 292 1.77 -11.32 16.41
CA ALA A 292 2.09 -10.34 17.43
C ALA A 292 1.07 -10.37 18.57
N GLU A 293 -0.22 -10.47 18.31
CA GLU A 293 -1.26 -10.56 19.34
C GLU A 293 -1.05 -11.76 20.28
N PRO A 294 -0.83 -12.99 19.77
CA PRO A 294 -0.60 -14.15 20.65
C PRO A 294 0.73 -14.09 21.42
N SER A 295 1.79 -13.52 20.83
CA SER A 295 3.13 -13.51 21.45
C SER A 295 3.37 -12.29 22.35
N GLY A 296 2.60 -11.21 22.17
CA GLY A 296 2.85 -9.93 22.81
C GLY A 296 4.10 -9.20 22.30
N GLN A 297 4.76 -9.73 21.26
CA GLN A 297 5.99 -9.18 20.69
C GLN A 297 5.71 -8.21 19.55
N THR A 298 6.72 -7.42 19.21
CA THR A 298 6.68 -6.47 18.10
C THR A 298 7.74 -6.79 17.07
N TYR A 299 7.38 -6.62 15.80
CA TYR A 299 8.26 -6.91 14.66
C TYR A 299 8.19 -5.80 13.63
N LEU A 300 9.19 -5.76 12.76
CA LEU A 300 9.17 -4.98 11.52
C LEU A 300 8.99 -5.93 10.34
N TYR A 301 7.99 -5.66 9.54
CA TYR A 301 7.74 -6.31 8.26
C TYR A 301 8.29 -5.45 7.13
N GLU A 302 9.22 -5.98 6.36
CA GLU A 302 9.90 -5.27 5.29
C GLU A 302 10.11 -6.13 4.04
N ILE A 303 10.23 -5.46 2.89
CA ILE A 303 10.69 -6.08 1.65
C ILE A 303 12.13 -5.66 1.42
N THR A 304 13.03 -6.63 1.38
CA THR A 304 14.47 -6.40 1.34
C THR A 304 15.17 -7.28 0.31
N SER A 305 16.47 -7.05 0.11
CA SER A 305 17.33 -7.96 -0.66
C SER A 305 17.64 -9.21 0.16
N PRO A 306 17.63 -10.41 -0.42
CA PRO A 306 17.93 -11.65 0.30
C PRO A 306 19.41 -11.85 0.62
N GLN A 307 20.31 -10.91 0.25
CA GLN A 307 21.73 -11.01 0.54
C GLN A 307 22.00 -11.16 2.04
N GLY A 308 22.67 -12.26 2.42
CA GLY A 308 22.97 -12.58 3.83
C GLY A 308 21.79 -13.11 4.64
N LEU A 309 20.66 -13.44 3.98
CA LEU A 309 19.45 -13.95 4.63
C LEU A 309 19.17 -15.43 4.34
N THR A 310 20.01 -16.10 3.55
CA THR A 310 19.77 -17.47 3.07
C THR A 310 19.69 -18.51 4.19
N ASP A 311 20.30 -18.24 5.34
CA ASP A 311 20.31 -19.15 6.49
C ASP A 311 19.17 -18.86 7.49
N LEU A 312 18.32 -17.88 7.20
CA LEU A 312 17.18 -17.58 8.07
C LEU A 312 16.05 -18.61 7.91
N PRO A 313 15.34 -18.89 8.99
CA PRO A 313 14.18 -19.77 8.91
C PRO A 313 13.11 -19.18 8.00
N LEU A 314 12.56 -20.02 7.12
CA LEU A 314 11.41 -19.68 6.30
C LEU A 314 10.14 -20.06 7.04
N TYR A 315 9.24 -19.09 7.15
CA TYR A 315 7.94 -19.29 7.77
C TYR A 315 6.83 -19.30 6.70
N LEU A 316 6.34 -20.45 6.35
CA LEU A 316 5.19 -20.59 5.44
C LEU A 316 3.96 -21.15 6.17
N THR A 317 4.13 -21.96 7.22
CA THR A 317 3.02 -22.52 8.00
C THR A 317 3.47 -22.92 9.42
N GLY A 318 2.81 -22.35 10.41
CA GLY A 318 2.59 -22.99 11.71
C GLY A 318 3.71 -22.98 12.76
N SER A 319 4.92 -22.55 12.48
CA SER A 319 5.95 -22.44 13.52
C SER A 319 5.87 -21.11 14.28
N PRO A 320 6.03 -21.08 15.60
CA PRO A 320 6.04 -19.82 16.32
C PRO A 320 7.22 -18.94 15.85
N LEU A 321 6.97 -17.64 15.69
CA LEU A 321 8.02 -16.67 15.44
C LEU A 321 8.99 -16.70 16.61
N THR A 322 10.27 -16.78 16.29
CA THR A 322 11.35 -16.71 17.27
C THR A 322 11.79 -15.27 17.48
N ASP A 323 12.64 -15.03 18.49
CA ASP A 323 13.30 -13.72 18.66
C ASP A 323 14.34 -13.42 17.56
N ALA A 324 14.39 -14.24 16.51
CA ALA A 324 15.27 -14.10 15.37
C ALA A 324 14.50 -13.59 14.11
N PRO A 325 15.18 -12.92 13.18
CA PRO A 325 14.61 -12.59 11.90
C PRO A 325 14.11 -13.83 11.16
N THR A 326 12.99 -13.73 10.47
CA THR A 326 12.31 -14.85 9.80
C THR A 326 11.87 -14.42 8.41
N LEU A 327 12.16 -15.25 7.41
CA LEU A 327 11.69 -15.04 6.04
C LEU A 327 10.20 -15.41 5.93
N LEU A 328 9.45 -14.56 5.27
CA LEU A 328 8.03 -14.77 4.95
C LEU A 328 7.82 -15.28 3.52
N THR A 329 8.84 -15.18 2.67
CA THR A 329 8.83 -15.70 1.30
C THR A 329 10.07 -16.53 1.03
N PRO A 330 10.00 -17.57 0.20
CA PRO A 330 11.15 -18.38 -0.16
C PRO A 330 12.26 -17.56 -0.83
N THR A 331 13.50 -17.96 -0.61
CA THR A 331 14.67 -17.41 -1.31
C THR A 331 15.34 -18.49 -2.15
N LEU A 332 15.43 -18.24 -3.46
CA LEU A 332 16.12 -19.07 -4.44
C LEU A 332 17.40 -18.35 -4.91
N PRO A 333 18.33 -18.99 -5.62
CA PRO A 333 19.60 -18.39 -6.01
C PRO A 333 19.50 -17.07 -6.80
N ASP A 334 18.41 -16.89 -7.55
CA ASP A 334 18.16 -15.70 -8.37
C ASP A 334 17.14 -14.72 -7.74
N THR A 335 16.66 -14.99 -6.53
CA THR A 335 15.76 -14.11 -5.77
C THR A 335 16.43 -12.76 -5.51
N ARG A 336 15.67 -11.69 -5.73
CA ARG A 336 16.12 -10.29 -5.51
C ARG A 336 15.30 -9.57 -4.43
N PHE A 337 14.12 -10.07 -4.12
CA PHE A 337 13.21 -9.51 -3.13
C PHE A 337 12.76 -10.60 -2.16
N ALA A 338 12.86 -10.34 -0.89
CA ALA A 338 12.36 -11.22 0.16
C ALA A 338 11.50 -10.43 1.14
N ALA A 339 10.40 -11.01 1.57
CA ALA A 339 9.63 -10.50 2.69
C ALA A 339 10.22 -11.03 3.99
N LEU A 340 10.55 -10.12 4.89
CA LEU A 340 11.22 -10.40 6.15
C LEU A 340 10.40 -9.87 7.31
N LEU A 341 10.30 -10.66 8.36
CA LEU A 341 9.82 -10.25 9.67
C LEU A 341 11.00 -10.31 10.65
N ARG A 342 11.33 -9.18 11.27
CA ARG A 342 12.40 -9.13 12.27
C ARG A 342 11.91 -8.48 13.56
N PRO A 343 12.42 -8.91 14.73
CA PRO A 343 12.08 -8.26 15.99
C PRO A 343 12.29 -6.75 15.90
N ALA A 344 11.30 -5.97 16.31
CA ALA A 344 11.42 -4.53 16.35
C ALA A 344 12.21 -4.09 17.57
N PRO A 345 13.14 -3.12 17.43
CA PRO A 345 13.61 -2.41 18.60
C PRO A 345 12.41 -1.75 19.28
N LYS A 346 12.50 -1.46 20.56
CA LYS A 346 11.42 -0.73 21.28
C LYS A 346 11.11 0.55 20.51
N TRP A 347 9.91 0.63 20.01
CA TRP A 347 9.36 1.77 19.28
C TRP A 347 8.98 2.88 20.24
#